data_72194508a6bb98bc05043a45c6f9e6fd
#
_entry.id   72194508a6bb98bc05043a45c6f9e6fd
#
_cell.length_a   1.000
_cell.length_b   1.000
_cell.length_c   1.000
_cell.angle_alpha   90.00
_cell.angle_beta   90.00
_cell.angle_gamma   90.00
#
_symmetry.space_group_name_H-M   'P 1'
#
loop_
_entity.id
_entity.type
_entity.pdbx_description
1 polymer ?
#
loop_
_entity_poly.entity_id
_entity_poly.type
_entity_poly.pdbx_seq_one_letter_code
_entity_poly.pdbx_strand_id
1 'polypeptide(L)'
;FYTLGNIRMATLAAIVGFSLFPFFLHNVFGKHSKMFIGDAGTLSLGIIFSAFVTNMLSSNNEIAVGENLGLIPFTVATLCIPVFDTLRVMSTRIIQGNSPFKPDKTHLHHLFIKLGYSHIGTTLSIIFMNLLVVLCWYCAYKFGLSINMQLYIVIALGVLFTFILYPIVDSQTGKNTAISRFLRRIGSLSHKSR
;
A
#
# COMPACT_ATOMS: atom_id res chain seq x y z
N PHE A 1 8.06 9.66 -13.93
CA PHE A 1 7.72 10.85 -14.74
C PHE A 1 8.94 11.64 -15.18
N TYR A 2 9.88 11.92 -14.28
CA TYR A 2 11.10 12.67 -14.66
C TYR A 2 11.90 11.94 -15.75
N THR A 3 12.14 10.66 -15.59
CA THR A 3 12.83 9.80 -16.58
C THR A 3 12.07 9.64 -17.90
N LEU A 4 10.77 9.86 -17.90
CA LEU A 4 9.90 9.85 -19.07
C LEU A 4 9.81 11.23 -19.76
N GLY A 5 10.55 12.23 -19.29
CA GLY A 5 10.51 13.59 -19.82
C GLY A 5 9.22 14.36 -19.48
N ASN A 6 8.33 13.79 -18.67
CA ASN A 6 7.08 14.44 -18.30
C ASN A 6 7.26 15.32 -17.05
N ILE A 7 7.89 16.48 -17.26
CA ILE A 7 8.23 17.42 -16.17
C ILE A 7 6.98 17.89 -15.42
N ARG A 8 5.86 18.13 -16.10
CA ARG A 8 4.60 18.57 -15.44
C ARG A 8 4.11 17.57 -14.42
N MET A 9 4.05 16.29 -14.76
CA MET A 9 3.64 15.23 -13.82
C MET A 9 4.69 14.98 -12.74
N ALA A 10 5.97 15.10 -13.05
CA ALA A 10 7.04 15.01 -12.05
C ALA A 10 6.94 16.15 -11.03
N THR A 11 6.70 17.37 -11.47
CA THR A 11 6.50 18.54 -10.58
C THR A 11 5.25 18.36 -9.72
N LEU A 12 4.12 17.95 -10.30
CA LEU A 12 2.89 17.68 -9.53
C LEU A 12 3.11 16.60 -8.46
N ALA A 13 3.79 15.50 -8.82
CA ALA A 13 4.10 14.43 -7.86
C ALA A 13 4.99 14.93 -6.72
N ALA A 14 5.99 15.78 -7.02
CA ALA A 14 6.83 16.39 -6.01
C ALA A 14 6.02 17.31 -5.07
N ILE A 15 5.18 18.19 -5.62
CA ILE A 15 4.31 19.08 -4.82
C ILE A 15 3.42 18.27 -3.89
N VAL A 16 2.74 17.24 -4.38
CA VAL A 16 1.87 16.37 -3.59
C VAL A 16 2.67 15.64 -2.50
N GLY A 17 3.82 15.07 -2.85
CA GLY A 17 4.69 14.39 -1.88
C GLY A 17 5.17 15.32 -0.77
N PHE A 18 5.66 16.50 -1.12
CA PHE A 18 6.11 17.48 -0.13
C PHE A 18 4.97 18.05 0.71
N SER A 19 3.76 18.22 0.18
CA SER A 19 2.60 18.68 0.94
C SER A 19 2.10 17.64 1.94
N LEU A 20 2.19 16.35 1.61
CA LEU A 20 1.79 15.24 2.49
C LEU A 20 2.86 14.89 3.53
N PHE A 21 4.11 15.27 3.32
CA PHE A 21 5.21 14.91 4.20
C PHE A 21 5.05 15.45 5.63
N PRO A 22 4.74 16.76 5.88
CA PRO A 22 4.45 17.25 7.22
C PRO A 22 3.25 16.59 7.87
N PHE A 23 2.19 16.33 7.10
CA PHE A 23 1.01 15.58 7.56
C PHE A 23 1.38 14.18 8.04
N PHE A 24 2.19 13.45 7.26
CA PHE A 24 2.70 12.13 7.60
C PHE A 24 3.53 12.17 8.90
N LEU A 25 4.49 13.10 9.00
CA LEU A 25 5.33 13.23 10.17
C LEU A 25 4.49 13.53 11.43
N HIS A 26 3.52 14.43 11.32
CA HIS A 26 2.65 14.78 12.44
C HIS A 26 1.80 13.57 12.88
N ASN A 27 1.25 12.82 11.95
CA ASN A 27 0.39 11.66 12.27
C ASN A 27 1.15 10.45 12.77
N VAL A 28 2.38 10.22 12.30
CA VAL A 28 3.19 9.08 12.73
C VAL A 28 3.90 9.38 14.05
N PHE A 29 4.53 10.54 14.17
CA PHE A 29 5.40 10.89 15.31
C PHE A 29 4.76 11.86 16.31
N GLY A 30 3.69 12.56 15.95
CA GLY A 30 3.00 13.51 16.83
C GLY A 30 2.40 12.84 18.06
N LYS A 31 2.60 13.46 19.24
CA LYS A 31 2.21 12.91 20.55
C LYS A 31 0.80 13.31 21.00
N HIS A 32 0.31 14.47 20.63
CA HIS A 32 -0.87 15.07 21.27
C HIS A 32 -2.16 14.99 20.46
N SER A 33 -2.13 15.22 19.17
CA SER A 33 -3.32 15.17 18.31
C SER A 33 -2.98 14.51 16.98
N LYS A 34 -3.92 13.79 16.42
CA LYS A 34 -3.83 13.25 15.06
C LYS A 34 -4.64 14.14 14.15
N MET A 35 -4.05 14.54 13.01
CA MET A 35 -4.77 15.27 11.98
C MET A 35 -5.54 14.29 11.10
N PHE A 36 -6.78 14.65 10.80
CA PHE A 36 -7.61 13.90 9.87
C PHE A 36 -7.63 14.65 8.52
N ILE A 37 -7.33 13.93 7.45
CA ILE A 37 -7.26 14.53 6.10
C ILE A 37 -8.64 14.93 5.57
N GLY A 38 -9.69 14.32 6.11
CA GLY A 38 -11.07 14.55 5.72
C GLY A 38 -11.44 13.96 4.36
N ASP A 39 -12.74 13.97 4.06
CA ASP A 39 -13.24 13.41 2.81
C ASP A 39 -12.77 14.22 1.59
N ALA A 40 -12.73 15.55 1.74
CA ALA A 40 -12.23 16.42 0.67
C ALA A 40 -10.77 16.11 0.32
N GLY A 41 -9.92 15.88 1.32
CA GLY A 41 -8.51 15.53 1.09
C GLY A 41 -8.34 14.14 0.48
N THR A 42 -9.07 13.14 0.95
CA THR A 42 -9.01 11.77 0.40
C THR A 42 -9.52 11.69 -1.03
N LEU A 43 -10.62 12.39 -1.35
CA LEU A 43 -11.15 12.48 -2.72
C LEU A 43 -10.17 13.19 -3.66
N SER A 44 -9.61 14.32 -3.21
CA SER A 44 -8.61 15.06 -4.01
C SER A 44 -7.38 14.21 -4.31
N LEU A 45 -6.86 13.49 -3.32
CA LEU A 45 -5.75 12.55 -3.52
C LEU A 45 -6.13 11.41 -4.47
N GLY A 46 -7.34 10.87 -4.36
CA GLY A 46 -7.85 9.84 -5.25
C GLY A 46 -7.84 10.30 -6.72
N ILE A 47 -8.30 11.53 -6.99
CA ILE A 47 -8.27 12.13 -8.34
C ILE A 47 -6.83 12.30 -8.84
N ILE A 48 -5.93 12.81 -7.98
CA ILE A 48 -4.53 13.02 -8.33
C ILE A 48 -3.83 11.69 -8.65
N PHE A 49 -4.03 10.66 -7.81
CA PHE A 49 -3.46 9.33 -8.06
C PHE A 49 -4.04 8.70 -9.33
N SER A 50 -5.34 8.87 -9.60
CA SER A 50 -5.95 8.41 -10.84
C SER A 50 -5.33 9.09 -12.06
N ALA A 51 -5.06 10.39 -11.99
CA ALA A 51 -4.37 11.12 -13.04
C ALA A 51 -2.92 10.62 -13.25
N PHE A 52 -2.20 10.31 -12.15
CA PHE A 52 -0.85 9.71 -12.26
C PHE A 52 -0.90 8.33 -12.93
N VAL A 53 -1.82 7.47 -12.51
CA VAL A 53 -1.99 6.14 -13.11
C VAL A 53 -2.32 6.24 -14.59
N THR A 54 -3.33 7.04 -14.95
CA THR A 54 -3.75 7.21 -16.34
C THR A 54 -2.62 7.78 -17.22
N ASN A 55 -1.88 8.77 -16.70
CA ASN A 55 -0.75 9.34 -17.43
C ASN A 55 0.39 8.32 -17.57
N MET A 56 0.66 7.52 -16.53
CA MET A 56 1.70 6.49 -16.58
C MET A 56 1.39 5.39 -17.59
N LEU A 57 0.12 5.03 -17.74
CA LEU A 57 -0.36 4.01 -18.67
C LEU A 57 -0.60 4.54 -20.09
N SER A 58 -0.27 5.80 -20.37
CA SER A 58 -0.42 6.38 -21.70
C SER A 58 0.58 5.72 -22.69
N SER A 59 0.10 5.42 -23.88
CA SER A 59 0.88 4.78 -24.95
C SER A 59 2.19 5.49 -25.30
N ASN A 60 2.25 6.82 -25.13
CA ASN A 60 3.48 7.59 -25.37
C ASN A 60 4.60 7.25 -24.37
N ASN A 61 4.25 6.81 -23.16
CA ASN A 61 5.23 6.42 -22.16
C ASN A 61 5.78 5.01 -22.43
N GLU A 62 4.97 4.10 -22.95
CA GLU A 62 5.43 2.74 -23.32
C GLU A 62 6.50 2.77 -24.40
N ILE A 63 6.36 3.65 -25.40
CA ILE A 63 7.34 3.84 -26.45
C ILE A 63 8.64 4.43 -25.90
N ALA A 64 8.57 5.33 -24.91
CA ALA A 64 9.73 6.02 -24.35
C ALA A 64 10.61 5.13 -23.44
N VAL A 65 10.07 4.07 -22.88
CA VAL A 65 10.74 3.26 -21.82
C VAL A 65 11.34 1.96 -22.37
N GLY A 66 11.01 1.57 -23.60
CA GLY A 66 11.47 0.31 -24.19
C GLY A 66 10.61 -0.89 -23.81
N GLU A 67 10.70 -1.94 -24.63
CA GLU A 67 9.77 -3.07 -24.68
C GLU A 67 9.67 -3.92 -23.39
N ASN A 68 10.61 -3.82 -22.46
CA ASN A 68 10.68 -4.74 -21.30
C ASN A 68 10.30 -4.11 -19.96
N LEU A 69 10.15 -2.80 -19.84
CA LEU A 69 9.71 -2.17 -18.63
C LEU A 69 8.18 -2.17 -18.56
N GLY A 70 7.59 -3.13 -17.87
CA GLY A 70 6.15 -3.20 -17.68
C GLY A 70 5.64 -2.03 -16.85
N LEU A 71 5.18 -0.95 -17.48
CA LEU A 71 4.58 0.20 -16.78
C LEU A 71 3.30 -0.19 -16.02
N ILE A 72 2.50 -1.11 -16.57
CA ILE A 72 1.33 -1.65 -15.90
C ILE A 72 1.72 -2.41 -14.63
N PRO A 73 2.59 -3.44 -14.67
CA PRO A 73 3.05 -4.11 -13.46
C PRO A 73 3.70 -3.16 -12.44
N PHE A 74 4.49 -2.18 -12.90
CA PHE A 74 5.08 -1.18 -12.02
C PHE A 74 4.03 -0.35 -11.28
N THR A 75 3.04 0.15 -12.02
CA THR A 75 1.95 0.97 -11.45
C THR A 75 1.14 0.16 -10.44
N VAL A 76 0.81 -1.10 -10.78
CA VAL A 76 0.10 -1.99 -9.86
C VAL A 76 0.96 -2.32 -8.64
N ALA A 77 2.27 -2.54 -8.80
CA ALA A 77 3.18 -2.83 -7.69
C ALA A 77 3.27 -1.67 -6.69
N THR A 78 3.34 -0.41 -7.18
CA THR A 78 3.44 0.77 -6.30
C THR A 78 2.19 0.99 -5.45
N LEU A 79 1.02 0.58 -5.92
CA LEU A 79 -0.27 0.73 -5.24
C LEU A 79 -0.82 -0.62 -4.72
N CYS A 80 -0.01 -1.68 -4.73
CA CYS A 80 -0.45 -3.04 -4.53
C CYS A 80 -1.20 -3.22 -3.20
N ILE A 81 -0.54 -2.94 -2.08
CA ILE A 81 -1.13 -3.21 -0.75
C ILE A 81 -2.41 -2.40 -0.51
N PRO A 82 -2.47 -1.06 -0.72
CA PRO A 82 -3.70 -0.32 -0.48
C PRO A 82 -4.85 -0.73 -1.41
N VAL A 83 -4.56 -1.04 -2.68
CA VAL A 83 -5.59 -1.45 -3.64
C VAL A 83 -6.14 -2.82 -3.29
N PHE A 84 -5.26 -3.82 -3.09
CA PHE A 84 -5.69 -5.18 -2.77
C PHE A 84 -6.35 -5.29 -1.39
N ASP A 85 -5.91 -4.50 -0.38
CA ASP A 85 -6.61 -4.44 0.91
C ASP A 85 -8.02 -3.88 0.76
N THR A 86 -8.21 -2.83 -0.04
CA THR A 86 -9.53 -2.28 -0.34
C THR A 86 -10.41 -3.29 -1.08
N LEU A 87 -9.89 -3.97 -2.10
CA LEU A 87 -10.60 -5.02 -2.83
C LEU A 87 -11.02 -6.16 -1.91
N ARG A 88 -10.12 -6.61 -1.01
CA ARG A 88 -10.43 -7.64 -0.01
C ARG A 88 -11.59 -7.22 0.89
N VAL A 89 -11.54 -6.01 1.44
CA VAL A 89 -12.59 -5.49 2.33
C VAL A 89 -13.91 -5.40 1.59
N MET A 90 -13.92 -4.83 0.39
CA MET A 90 -15.13 -4.74 -0.44
C MET A 90 -15.70 -6.13 -0.78
N SER A 91 -14.86 -7.07 -1.20
CA SER A 91 -15.26 -8.44 -1.50
C SER A 91 -15.86 -9.14 -0.28
N THR A 92 -15.22 -9.01 0.88
CA THR A 92 -15.73 -9.58 2.13
C THR A 92 -17.10 -9.03 2.49
N ARG A 93 -17.32 -7.72 2.33
CA ARG A 93 -18.63 -7.09 2.59
C ARG A 93 -19.70 -7.61 1.65
N ILE A 94 -19.42 -7.70 0.36
CA ILE A 94 -20.36 -8.23 -0.64
C ILE A 94 -20.74 -9.67 -0.32
N ILE A 95 -19.77 -10.53 0.02
CA ILE A 95 -20.02 -11.93 0.41
C ILE A 95 -20.91 -12.02 1.66
N GLN A 96 -20.79 -11.07 2.59
CA GLN A 96 -21.61 -10.98 3.80
C GLN A 96 -22.97 -10.30 3.56
N GLY A 97 -23.33 -9.97 2.32
CA GLY A 97 -24.60 -9.28 1.98
C GLY A 97 -24.64 -7.81 2.41
N ASN A 98 -23.49 -7.20 2.71
CA ASN A 98 -23.40 -5.79 3.09
C ASN A 98 -23.01 -4.91 1.90
N SER A 99 -23.30 -3.60 2.01
CA SER A 99 -22.79 -2.63 1.05
C SER A 99 -21.27 -2.59 1.04
N PRO A 100 -20.61 -2.59 -0.13
CA PRO A 100 -19.15 -2.49 -0.24
C PRO A 100 -18.59 -1.20 0.37
N PHE A 101 -19.41 -0.14 0.45
CA PHE A 101 -19.03 1.17 0.99
C PHE A 101 -19.35 1.36 2.48
N LYS A 102 -19.87 0.33 3.16
CA LYS A 102 -20.16 0.40 4.60
C LYS A 102 -18.85 0.63 5.38
N PRO A 103 -18.79 1.65 6.27
CA PRO A 103 -17.61 1.84 7.11
C PRO A 103 -17.38 0.64 8.03
N ASP A 104 -16.15 0.18 8.15
CA ASP A 104 -15.76 -0.86 9.12
C ASP A 104 -14.28 -0.72 9.53
N LYS A 105 -13.85 -1.61 10.41
CA LYS A 105 -12.48 -1.67 10.95
C LYS A 105 -11.75 -2.95 10.54
N THR A 106 -11.97 -3.43 9.30
CA THR A 106 -11.37 -4.67 8.80
C THR A 106 -10.15 -4.48 7.91
N HIS A 107 -9.72 -3.24 7.66
CA HIS A 107 -8.50 -2.95 6.92
C HIS A 107 -7.23 -3.46 7.62
N LEU A 108 -6.18 -3.74 6.87
CA LEU A 108 -4.89 -4.24 7.35
C LEU A 108 -4.33 -3.43 8.53
N HIS A 109 -4.42 -2.10 8.48
CA HIS A 109 -3.92 -1.26 9.57
C HIS A 109 -4.66 -1.48 10.89
N HIS A 110 -5.96 -1.76 10.86
CA HIS A 110 -6.71 -2.12 12.05
C HIS A 110 -6.31 -3.49 12.60
N LEU A 111 -5.96 -4.44 11.72
CA LEU A 111 -5.46 -5.74 12.12
C LEU A 111 -4.14 -5.62 12.90
N PHE A 112 -3.18 -4.84 12.39
CA PHE A 112 -1.91 -4.62 13.08
C PHE A 112 -2.10 -3.95 14.45
N ILE A 113 -3.00 -2.97 14.55
CA ILE A 113 -3.35 -2.33 15.84
C ILE A 113 -3.96 -3.34 16.80
N LYS A 114 -4.88 -4.22 16.36
CA LYS A 114 -5.46 -5.30 17.17
C LYS A 114 -4.40 -6.30 17.66
N LEU A 115 -3.34 -6.54 16.89
CA LEU A 115 -2.19 -7.35 17.29
C LEU A 115 -1.31 -6.69 18.35
N GLY A 116 -1.52 -5.39 18.63
CA GLY A 116 -0.74 -4.62 19.60
C GLY A 116 0.43 -3.85 18.98
N TYR A 117 0.41 -3.62 17.65
CA TYR A 117 1.40 -2.77 17.00
C TYR A 117 1.15 -1.31 17.38
N SER A 118 2.25 -0.56 17.52
CA SER A 118 2.16 0.91 17.58
C SER A 118 1.73 1.46 16.20
N HIS A 119 1.25 2.70 16.17
CA HIS A 119 0.93 3.37 14.89
C HIS A 119 2.12 3.42 13.94
N ILE A 120 3.33 3.69 14.48
CA ILE A 120 4.59 3.67 13.69
C ILE A 120 4.87 2.27 13.18
N GLY A 121 4.80 1.24 14.04
CA GLY A 121 5.01 -0.15 13.66
C GLY A 121 4.02 -0.61 12.58
N THR A 122 2.76 -0.22 12.69
CA THR A 122 1.73 -0.49 11.68
C THR A 122 2.09 0.14 10.33
N THR A 123 2.40 1.42 10.33
CA THR A 123 2.76 2.16 9.11
C THR A 123 4.00 1.58 8.44
N LEU A 124 5.06 1.33 9.22
CA LEU A 124 6.30 0.74 8.71
C LEU A 124 6.07 -0.67 8.15
N SER A 125 5.22 -1.49 8.77
CA SER A 125 4.91 -2.82 8.29
C SER A 125 4.19 -2.79 6.93
N ILE A 126 3.20 -1.90 6.76
CA ILE A 126 2.48 -1.76 5.50
C ILE A 126 3.42 -1.23 4.39
N ILE A 127 4.24 -0.21 4.70
CA ILE A 127 5.24 0.30 3.76
C ILE A 127 6.22 -0.81 3.37
N PHE A 128 6.72 -1.57 4.33
CA PHE A 128 7.66 -2.66 4.08
C PHE A 128 7.04 -3.75 3.18
N MET A 129 5.79 -4.15 3.43
CA MET A 129 5.08 -5.09 2.58
C MET A 129 4.98 -4.58 1.13
N ASN A 130 4.62 -3.31 0.95
CA ASN A 130 4.52 -2.73 -0.40
C ASN A 130 5.89 -2.61 -1.08
N LEU A 131 6.94 -2.25 -0.34
CA LEU A 131 8.31 -2.20 -0.86
C LEU A 131 8.81 -3.59 -1.28
N LEU A 132 8.44 -4.66 -0.58
CA LEU A 132 8.75 -6.03 -1.01
C LEU A 132 8.11 -6.36 -2.35
N VAL A 133 6.85 -5.94 -2.57
CA VAL A 133 6.18 -6.15 -3.86
C VAL A 133 6.93 -5.41 -4.98
N VAL A 134 7.28 -4.14 -4.76
CA VAL A 134 8.04 -3.33 -5.73
C VAL A 134 9.41 -3.95 -6.00
N LEU A 135 10.08 -4.45 -4.97
CA LEU A 135 11.38 -5.12 -5.12
C LEU A 135 11.25 -6.42 -5.93
N CYS A 136 10.24 -7.24 -5.67
CA CYS A 136 9.99 -8.46 -6.43
C CYS A 136 9.69 -8.14 -7.91
N TRP A 137 8.87 -7.10 -8.17
CA TRP A 137 8.66 -6.61 -9.52
C TRP A 137 9.97 -6.17 -10.18
N TYR A 138 10.81 -5.40 -9.48
CA TYR A 138 12.09 -4.92 -9.99
C TYR A 138 13.04 -6.08 -10.30
N CYS A 139 13.09 -7.09 -9.44
CA CYS A 139 13.86 -8.31 -9.72
C CYS A 139 13.34 -9.03 -10.97
N ALA A 140 12.01 -9.22 -11.09
CA ALA A 140 11.41 -9.84 -12.26
C ALA A 140 11.75 -9.08 -13.56
N TYR A 141 11.72 -7.75 -13.52
CA TYR A 141 12.16 -6.90 -14.63
C TYR A 141 13.65 -7.12 -14.95
N LYS A 142 14.53 -7.11 -13.93
CA LYS A 142 15.98 -7.29 -14.13
C LYS A 142 16.35 -8.68 -14.66
N PHE A 143 15.58 -9.70 -14.32
CA PHE A 143 15.73 -11.06 -14.88
C PHE A 143 15.13 -11.20 -16.29
N GLY A 144 14.62 -10.13 -16.88
CA GLY A 144 14.08 -10.14 -18.24
C GLY A 144 12.76 -10.90 -18.40
N LEU A 145 11.98 -11.05 -17.31
CA LEU A 145 10.67 -11.70 -17.40
C LEU A 145 9.73 -10.86 -18.26
N SER A 146 8.85 -11.54 -19.00
CA SER A 146 7.83 -10.86 -19.80
C SER A 146 6.92 -9.97 -18.94
N ILE A 147 6.34 -8.93 -19.52
CA ILE A 147 5.44 -7.99 -18.85
C ILE A 147 4.28 -8.72 -18.17
N ASN A 148 3.73 -9.75 -18.81
CA ASN A 148 2.66 -10.56 -18.23
C ASN A 148 3.12 -11.31 -16.97
N MET A 149 4.33 -11.89 -16.99
CA MET A 149 4.88 -12.58 -15.81
C MET A 149 5.15 -11.60 -14.67
N GLN A 150 5.67 -10.41 -14.96
CA GLN A 150 5.83 -9.34 -13.98
C GLN A 150 4.49 -8.99 -13.32
N LEU A 151 3.42 -8.86 -14.13
CA LEU A 151 2.07 -8.56 -13.64
C LEU A 151 1.52 -9.70 -12.77
N TYR A 152 1.67 -10.96 -13.20
CA TYR A 152 1.19 -12.12 -12.42
C TYR A 152 1.90 -12.22 -11.06
N ILE A 153 3.20 -11.95 -11.00
CA ILE A 153 3.96 -11.91 -9.73
C ILE A 153 3.39 -10.84 -8.80
N VAL A 154 3.14 -9.63 -9.30
CA VAL A 154 2.59 -8.53 -8.50
C VAL A 154 1.19 -8.87 -7.98
N ILE A 155 0.31 -9.39 -8.83
CA ILE A 155 -1.04 -9.80 -8.44
C ILE A 155 -0.99 -10.93 -7.40
N ALA A 156 -0.16 -11.94 -7.61
CA ALA A 156 0.00 -13.06 -6.69
C ALA A 156 0.47 -12.58 -5.30
N LEU A 157 1.42 -11.65 -5.25
CA LEU A 157 1.89 -11.05 -3.99
C LEU A 157 0.81 -10.20 -3.33
N GLY A 158 0.04 -9.43 -4.10
CA GLY A 158 -1.10 -8.66 -3.60
C GLY A 158 -2.14 -9.56 -2.93
N VAL A 159 -2.52 -10.64 -3.60
CA VAL A 159 -3.44 -11.65 -3.05
C VAL A 159 -2.84 -12.33 -1.83
N LEU A 160 -1.58 -12.73 -1.87
CA LEU A 160 -0.90 -13.37 -0.75
C LEU A 160 -0.92 -12.48 0.50
N PHE A 161 -0.51 -11.23 0.38
CA PHE A 161 -0.40 -10.32 1.54
C PHE A 161 -1.75 -9.88 2.09
N THR A 162 -2.77 -9.75 1.25
CA THR A 162 -4.06 -9.21 1.70
C THR A 162 -5.12 -10.28 1.92
N PHE A 163 -5.27 -11.26 1.02
CA PHE A 163 -6.32 -12.27 1.12
C PHE A 163 -5.89 -13.50 1.92
N ILE A 164 -4.61 -13.90 1.85
CA ILE A 164 -4.14 -15.14 2.49
C ILE A 164 -3.55 -14.84 3.86
N LEU A 165 -2.63 -13.86 3.98
CA LEU A 165 -1.99 -13.56 5.26
C LEU A 165 -2.95 -12.89 6.25
N TYR A 166 -3.90 -12.09 5.78
CA TYR A 166 -4.85 -11.41 6.66
C TYR A 166 -5.60 -12.38 7.59
N PRO A 167 -6.35 -13.38 7.11
CA PRO A 167 -7.09 -14.29 7.98
C PRO A 167 -6.16 -15.14 8.87
N ILE A 168 -4.96 -15.49 8.40
CA ILE A 168 -3.97 -16.21 9.21
C ILE A 168 -3.55 -15.35 10.40
N VAL A 169 -3.23 -14.10 10.16
CA VAL A 169 -2.79 -13.16 11.20
C VAL A 169 -3.95 -12.77 12.10
N ASP A 170 -5.15 -12.55 11.57
CA ASP A 170 -6.35 -12.25 12.37
C ASP A 170 -6.69 -13.41 13.32
N SER A 171 -6.53 -14.65 12.89
CA SER A 171 -6.71 -15.84 13.74
C SER A 171 -5.77 -15.91 14.96
N GLN A 172 -4.64 -15.19 14.93
CA GLN A 172 -3.70 -15.09 16.04
C GLN A 172 -4.03 -13.94 17.00
N THR A 173 -4.99 -13.08 16.63
CA THR A 173 -5.42 -11.96 17.48
C THR A 173 -6.06 -12.50 18.76
N GLY A 174 -5.62 -12.01 19.91
CA GLY A 174 -6.10 -12.48 21.23
C GLY A 174 -5.49 -13.80 21.72
N LYS A 175 -4.74 -14.53 20.88
CA LYS A 175 -4.05 -15.76 21.28
C LYS A 175 -2.67 -15.46 21.85
N ASN A 176 -2.20 -16.31 22.76
CA ASN A 176 -0.87 -16.21 23.35
C ASN A 176 0.08 -17.27 22.76
N THR A 177 0.06 -17.41 21.43
CA THR A 177 0.92 -18.35 20.68
C THR A 177 2.33 -17.79 20.50
N ALA A 178 3.30 -18.64 20.17
CA ALA A 178 4.65 -18.21 19.83
C ALA A 178 4.65 -17.22 18.66
N ILE A 179 3.78 -17.45 17.68
CA ILE A 179 3.61 -16.59 16.50
C ILE A 179 3.07 -15.21 16.93
N SER A 180 2.02 -15.15 17.75
CA SER A 180 1.47 -13.86 18.20
C SER A 180 2.47 -13.07 19.04
N ARG A 181 3.27 -13.74 19.88
CA ARG A 181 4.34 -13.09 20.65
C ARG A 181 5.45 -12.55 19.76
N PHE A 182 5.85 -13.30 18.73
CA PHE A 182 6.84 -12.86 17.75
C PHE A 182 6.35 -11.64 16.96
N LEU A 183 5.12 -11.68 16.44
CA LEU A 183 4.52 -10.57 15.72
C LEU A 183 4.44 -9.31 16.60
N ARG A 184 3.95 -9.43 17.84
CA ARG A 184 3.90 -8.30 18.79
C ARG A 184 5.29 -7.73 19.07
N ARG A 185 6.32 -8.57 19.18
CA ARG A 185 7.70 -8.13 19.41
C ARG A 185 8.23 -7.28 18.25
N ILE A 186 7.91 -7.64 17.01
CA ILE A 186 8.26 -6.85 15.81
C ILE A 186 7.54 -5.51 15.83
N GLY A 187 6.23 -5.50 16.12
CA GLY A 187 5.43 -4.28 16.11
C GLY A 187 5.69 -3.36 17.30
N SER A 188 6.25 -3.89 18.39
CA SER A 188 6.53 -3.12 19.62
C SER A 188 7.89 -2.42 19.62
N LEU A 189 8.67 -2.47 18.55
CA LEU A 189 9.99 -1.84 18.43
C LEU A 189 10.00 -0.31 18.69
N SER A 190 8.84 0.29 18.94
CA SER A 190 8.68 1.72 19.24
C SER A 190 8.14 2.01 20.66
N HIS A 191 7.93 1.02 21.51
CA HIS A 191 7.33 1.24 22.83
C HIS A 191 8.27 0.91 24.00
N LYS A 192 9.57 1.24 23.84
CA LYS A 192 10.50 1.29 24.98
C LYS A 192 10.81 2.76 25.30
N SER A 193 9.86 3.47 25.88
CA SER A 193 10.10 4.60 26.79
C SER A 193 8.78 5.04 27.43
N ARG A 194 8.39 4.42 28.48
CA ARG A 194 7.91 4.91 29.79
C ARG A 194 7.15 3.82 30.52
#